data_90aa72e90521519b29d9fa7c5688f866
#
_entry.id   90aa72e90521519b29d9fa7c5688f866
#
_cell.length_a   1.000
_cell.length_b   1.000
_cell.length_c   1.000
_cell.angle_alpha   90.00
_cell.angle_beta   90.00
_cell.angle_gamma   90.00
#
_symmetry.space_group_name_H-M   'P 1'
#
loop_
_entity.id
_entity.type
_entity.pdbx_description
1 polymer ?
#
loop_
_entity_poly.entity_id
_entity_poly.type
_entity_poly.pdbx_seq_one_letter_code
_entity_poly.pdbx_strand_id
1 'polypeptide(L)'
;MSQSFYNESSSNQTNFNQQHSLNHGGHEMMDMHEAIGEIIAGMNQAIILRPQVKDQELLSILDRQYNFTLGMYNTIVESFKTGHDPSVPTGRYQMDTGNDFKYGLTPGQPKKPMQNANEINDEAISGFLLGAQKGVAKCMTAAATETTNPVVRRVVADSIPNCIEMAYELSIYQNKHGYYQVPQYSQQDMQTMLNAYDTTSNPLH
;
A
#
# COMPACT_ATOMS: atom_id res chain seq x y z
N MET A 1 -11.89 -61.28 32.52
CA MET A 1 -10.86 -60.63 31.68
C MET A 1 -11.50 -59.36 31.13
N SER A 2 -11.30 -58.31 31.84
CA SER A 2 -11.73 -56.96 31.46
C SER A 2 -10.61 -56.06 31.84
N GLN A 3 -10.07 -55.34 30.90
CA GLN A 3 -9.42 -54.05 31.14
C GLN A 3 -8.77 -53.55 29.85
N SER A 4 -9.06 -52.35 29.64
CA SER A 4 -8.28 -51.29 29.05
C SER A 4 -8.78 -50.77 27.71
N PHE A 5 -9.73 -49.88 27.85
CA PHE A 5 -10.01 -48.83 26.83
C PHE A 5 -10.36 -47.52 27.55
N TYR A 6 -9.43 -46.88 28.19
CA TYR A 6 -9.51 -45.45 28.60
C TYR A 6 -8.10 -44.97 28.90
N ASN A 7 -7.44 -44.39 27.92
CA ASN A 7 -6.40 -43.33 28.08
C ASN A 7 -5.79 -42.92 26.73
N GLU A 8 -6.56 -42.21 25.94
CA GLU A 8 -5.98 -41.47 24.77
C GLU A 8 -6.73 -40.16 24.47
N SER A 9 -7.23 -39.45 25.48
CA SER A 9 -7.95 -38.21 25.24
C SER A 9 -7.40 -36.96 25.90
N SER A 10 -6.19 -37.02 26.52
CA SER A 10 -5.65 -35.85 27.21
C SER A 10 -4.36 -35.27 26.62
N SER A 11 -3.80 -35.85 25.54
CA SER A 11 -2.59 -35.29 24.88
C SER A 11 -2.85 -34.43 23.65
N ASN A 12 -4.10 -34.44 23.12
CA ASN A 12 -4.41 -33.66 21.91
C ASN A 12 -4.93 -32.24 22.16
N GLN A 13 -5.34 -31.89 23.38
CA GLN A 13 -5.87 -30.54 23.64
C GLN A 13 -4.80 -29.48 23.86
N THR A 14 -3.60 -29.84 24.30
CA THR A 14 -2.49 -28.88 24.49
C THR A 14 -1.78 -28.51 23.21
N ASN A 15 -1.84 -29.35 22.17
CA ASN A 15 -1.25 -29.01 20.87
C ASN A 15 -2.14 -28.13 19.98
N PHE A 16 -3.45 -28.14 20.20
CA PHE A 16 -4.39 -27.33 19.40
C PHE A 16 -4.25 -25.83 19.68
N ASN A 17 -4.00 -25.43 20.92
CA ASN A 17 -3.89 -24.00 21.28
C ASN A 17 -2.54 -23.36 20.91
N GLN A 18 -1.47 -24.14 20.76
CA GLN A 18 -0.19 -23.62 20.27
C GLN A 18 -0.13 -23.54 18.73
N GLN A 19 -0.91 -24.36 18.03
CA GLN A 19 -0.99 -24.35 16.56
C GLN A 19 -1.82 -23.19 16.01
N HIS A 20 -2.74 -22.61 16.78
CA HIS A 20 -3.61 -21.53 16.31
C HIS A 20 -2.87 -20.19 16.09
N SER A 21 -1.77 -19.92 16.79
CA SER A 21 -1.00 -18.68 16.63
C SER A 21 -0.16 -18.64 15.35
N LEU A 22 0.14 -19.82 14.77
CA LEU A 22 0.93 -19.97 13.54
C LEU A 22 0.09 -20.49 12.37
N ASN A 23 -1.23 -20.64 12.53
CA ASN A 23 -2.10 -21.18 11.51
C ASN A 23 -2.57 -20.08 10.56
N HIS A 24 -1.81 -19.87 9.51
CA HIS A 24 -2.16 -19.00 8.39
C HIS A 24 -2.84 -19.81 7.28
N GLY A 25 -3.88 -19.25 6.67
CA GLY A 25 -4.51 -19.83 5.48
C GLY A 25 -3.56 -19.86 4.29
N GLY A 26 -3.75 -20.82 3.37
CA GLY A 26 -2.88 -20.93 2.19
C GLY A 26 -2.86 -19.67 1.31
N HIS A 27 -4.02 -19.05 1.09
CA HIS A 27 -4.13 -17.76 0.36
C HIS A 27 -3.42 -16.65 1.11
N GLU A 28 -3.63 -16.53 2.43
CA GLU A 28 -2.94 -15.56 3.28
C GLU A 28 -1.42 -15.63 3.11
N MET A 29 -0.85 -16.86 3.14
CA MET A 29 0.60 -17.04 3.00
C MET A 29 1.11 -16.52 1.65
N MET A 30 0.42 -16.82 0.56
CA MET A 30 0.83 -16.40 -0.79
C MET A 30 0.66 -14.89 -0.97
N ASP A 31 -0.49 -14.35 -0.60
CA ASP A 31 -0.79 -12.92 -0.78
C ASP A 31 0.08 -12.04 0.12
N MET A 32 0.40 -12.49 1.34
CA MET A 32 1.35 -11.80 2.21
C MET A 32 2.77 -11.84 1.68
N HIS A 33 3.22 -12.95 1.08
CA HIS A 33 4.51 -13.01 0.41
C HIS A 33 4.60 -12.02 -0.75
N GLU A 34 3.54 -11.92 -1.56
CA GLU A 34 3.50 -10.96 -2.66
C GLU A 34 3.46 -9.51 -2.17
N ALA A 35 2.64 -9.21 -1.17
CA ALA A 35 2.56 -7.86 -0.61
C ALA A 35 3.89 -7.42 0.03
N ILE A 36 4.54 -8.29 0.80
CA ILE A 36 5.86 -8.00 1.40
C ILE A 36 6.93 -7.88 0.31
N GLY A 37 6.89 -8.75 -0.70
CA GLY A 37 7.78 -8.70 -1.85
C GLY A 37 7.68 -7.37 -2.62
N GLU A 38 6.46 -6.87 -2.83
CA GLU A 38 6.22 -5.59 -3.50
C GLU A 38 6.73 -4.40 -2.66
N ILE A 39 6.57 -4.43 -1.33
CA ILE A 39 7.15 -3.42 -0.44
C ILE A 39 8.68 -3.41 -0.58
N ILE A 40 9.33 -4.57 -0.53
CA ILE A 40 10.79 -4.70 -0.69
C ILE A 40 11.21 -4.17 -2.07
N ALA A 41 10.51 -4.54 -3.13
CA ALA A 41 10.81 -4.08 -4.48
C ALA A 41 10.73 -2.55 -4.59
N GLY A 42 9.68 -1.93 -4.05
CA GLY A 42 9.53 -0.47 -4.01
C GLY A 42 10.62 0.22 -3.21
N MET A 43 11.01 -0.32 -2.05
CA MET A 43 12.11 0.20 -1.23
C MET A 43 13.46 0.08 -1.94
N ASN A 44 13.75 -1.06 -2.56
CA ASN A 44 14.99 -1.25 -3.32
C ASN A 44 15.05 -0.30 -4.52
N GLN A 45 13.93 -0.11 -5.22
CA GLN A 45 13.82 0.86 -6.30
C GLN A 45 14.12 2.28 -5.82
N ALA A 46 13.58 2.69 -4.68
CA ALA A 46 13.85 4.01 -4.09
C ALA A 46 15.35 4.20 -3.80
N ILE A 47 16.03 3.21 -3.24
CA ILE A 47 17.50 3.25 -2.98
C ILE A 47 18.28 3.40 -4.29
N ILE A 48 17.93 2.64 -5.33
CA ILE A 48 18.60 2.68 -6.64
C ILE A 48 18.41 4.04 -7.32
N LEU A 49 17.21 4.61 -7.22
CA LEU A 49 16.85 5.86 -7.89
C LEU A 49 17.31 7.11 -7.13
N ARG A 50 17.42 7.05 -5.82
CA ARG A 50 17.77 8.18 -4.95
C ARG A 50 18.98 9.00 -5.43
N PRO A 51 20.11 8.40 -5.84
CA PRO A 51 21.29 9.16 -6.30
C PRO A 51 21.06 9.91 -7.63
N GLN A 52 20.01 9.59 -8.37
CA GLN A 52 19.66 10.18 -9.66
C GLN A 52 18.67 11.35 -9.53
N VAL A 53 18.06 11.54 -8.35
CA VAL A 53 17.12 12.63 -8.10
C VAL A 53 17.86 13.97 -8.09
N LYS A 54 17.37 14.92 -8.88
CA LYS A 54 17.93 16.28 -8.99
C LYS A 54 17.08 17.32 -8.27
N ASP A 55 15.78 17.11 -8.21
CA ASP A 55 14.84 17.98 -7.53
C ASP A 55 14.83 17.71 -6.02
N GLN A 56 15.09 18.75 -5.22
CA GLN A 56 15.16 18.65 -3.77
C GLN A 56 13.80 18.34 -3.12
N GLU A 57 12.68 18.76 -3.73
CA GLU A 57 11.34 18.43 -3.27
C GLU A 57 11.10 16.93 -3.44
N LEU A 58 11.41 16.38 -4.63
CA LEU A 58 11.29 14.94 -4.87
C LEU A 58 12.20 14.12 -3.95
N LEU A 59 13.44 14.59 -3.72
CA LEU A 59 14.36 13.92 -2.80
C LEU A 59 13.81 13.87 -1.37
N SER A 60 13.24 14.98 -0.90
CA SER A 60 12.60 15.05 0.43
C SER A 60 11.40 14.10 0.53
N ILE A 61 10.55 14.03 -0.50
CA ILE A 61 9.41 13.10 -0.57
C ILE A 61 9.92 11.67 -0.52
N LEU A 62 10.91 11.30 -1.34
CA LEU A 62 11.49 9.97 -1.39
C LEU A 62 12.04 9.55 -0.02
N ASP A 63 12.85 10.40 0.62
CA ASP A 63 13.50 10.09 1.91
C ASP A 63 12.44 9.92 3.01
N ARG A 64 11.43 10.77 3.07
CA ARG A 64 10.34 10.68 4.04
C ARG A 64 9.52 9.41 3.85
N GLN A 65 9.12 9.13 2.59
CA GLN A 65 8.32 7.92 2.27
C GLN A 65 9.12 6.65 2.51
N TYR A 66 10.41 6.62 2.18
CA TYR A 66 11.27 5.47 2.46
C TYR A 66 11.35 5.15 3.94
N ASN A 67 11.61 6.16 4.78
CA ASN A 67 11.72 5.98 6.23
C ASN A 67 10.40 5.51 6.85
N PHE A 68 9.28 6.05 6.39
CA PHE A 68 7.95 5.61 6.84
C PHE A 68 7.68 4.17 6.42
N THR A 69 7.96 3.83 5.15
CA THR A 69 7.75 2.48 4.61
C THR A 69 8.61 1.45 5.35
N LEU A 70 9.82 1.80 5.77
CA LEU A 70 10.68 0.91 6.58
C LEU A 70 10.00 0.55 7.92
N GLY A 71 9.43 1.53 8.62
CA GLY A 71 8.67 1.29 9.85
C GLY A 71 7.45 0.41 9.60
N MET A 72 6.67 0.73 8.57
CA MET A 72 5.48 -0.03 8.16
C MET A 72 5.83 -1.48 7.78
N TYR A 73 6.91 -1.69 7.03
CA TYR A 73 7.43 -3.01 6.69
C TYR A 73 7.75 -3.84 7.94
N ASN A 74 8.48 -3.27 8.89
CA ASN A 74 8.83 -3.97 10.14
C ASN A 74 7.58 -4.36 10.93
N THR A 75 6.60 -3.48 11.05
CA THR A 75 5.32 -3.72 11.72
C THR A 75 4.55 -4.88 11.06
N ILE A 76 4.48 -4.90 9.72
CA ILE A 76 3.81 -5.96 8.95
C ILE A 76 4.55 -7.29 9.14
N VAL A 77 5.86 -7.30 9.00
CA VAL A 77 6.66 -8.54 9.12
C VAL A 77 6.59 -9.11 10.53
N GLU A 78 6.64 -8.28 11.57
CA GLU A 78 6.51 -8.74 12.95
C GLU A 78 5.15 -9.39 13.19
N SER A 79 4.04 -8.73 12.81
CA SER A 79 2.70 -9.27 12.96
C SER A 79 2.49 -10.56 12.15
N PHE A 80 3.01 -10.62 10.93
CA PHE A 80 2.92 -11.81 10.07
C PHE A 80 3.68 -13.00 10.64
N LYS A 81 4.89 -12.78 11.18
CA LYS A 81 5.70 -13.85 11.80
C LYS A 81 5.11 -14.38 13.11
N THR A 82 4.51 -13.52 13.90
CA THR A 82 4.07 -13.86 15.27
C THR A 82 2.58 -14.18 15.35
N GLY A 83 1.77 -13.69 14.43
CA GLY A 83 0.31 -13.72 14.51
C GLY A 83 -0.26 -12.83 15.64
N HIS A 84 0.58 -12.00 16.28
CA HIS A 84 0.23 -11.15 17.42
C HIS A 84 0.40 -9.67 17.09
N ASP A 85 -0.08 -8.80 17.99
CA ASP A 85 0.11 -7.36 17.88
C ASP A 85 1.61 -7.03 17.81
N PRO A 86 2.02 -6.20 16.84
CA PRO A 86 3.40 -5.79 16.71
C PRO A 86 3.84 -4.86 17.84
N SER A 87 5.13 -4.85 18.15
CA SER A 87 5.73 -4.01 19.19
C SER A 87 5.56 -2.51 18.91
N VAL A 88 5.54 -2.14 17.61
CA VAL A 88 5.26 -0.79 17.14
C VAL A 88 3.95 -0.83 16.34
N PRO A 89 2.91 -0.08 16.76
CA PRO A 89 1.63 -0.07 16.04
C PRO A 89 1.77 0.56 14.65
N THR A 90 0.82 0.27 13.76
CA THR A 90 0.74 0.90 12.44
C THR A 90 0.68 2.42 12.57
N GLY A 91 1.67 3.10 12.00
CA GLY A 91 1.73 4.55 11.94
C GLY A 91 0.75 5.14 10.93
N ARG A 92 0.65 6.47 10.93
CA ARG A 92 -0.11 7.21 9.93
C ARG A 92 0.82 8.15 9.17
N TYR A 93 0.93 7.93 7.87
CA TYR A 93 1.68 8.82 7.00
C TYR A 93 0.97 10.17 6.88
N GLN A 94 1.73 11.23 6.92
CA GLN A 94 1.27 12.59 6.63
C GLN A 94 2.20 13.19 5.59
N MET A 95 1.63 13.61 4.47
CA MET A 95 2.36 14.36 3.46
C MET A 95 2.67 15.78 3.94
N ASP A 96 3.71 16.36 3.37
CA ASP A 96 4.18 17.72 3.69
C ASP A 96 3.83 18.74 2.60
N THR A 97 2.94 18.35 1.68
CA THR A 97 2.49 19.18 0.54
C THR A 97 1.01 19.52 0.68
N GLY A 98 0.60 20.67 0.10
CA GLY A 98 -0.81 21.03 -0.03
C GLY A 98 -1.56 20.12 -1.00
N ASN A 99 -2.91 20.15 -0.95
CA ASN A 99 -3.80 19.34 -1.77
C ASN A 99 -4.15 19.99 -3.13
N ASP A 100 -3.24 20.76 -3.69
CA ASP A 100 -3.53 21.59 -4.86
C ASP A 100 -3.23 20.87 -6.18
N PHE A 101 -4.28 20.35 -6.81
CA PHE A 101 -4.21 19.85 -8.18
C PHE A 101 -4.50 20.97 -9.18
N LYS A 102 -3.70 21.00 -10.27
CA LYS A 102 -3.97 21.81 -11.47
C LYS A 102 -4.77 20.97 -12.44
N TYR A 103 -5.87 21.52 -12.89
CA TYR A 103 -6.76 20.90 -13.89
C TYR A 103 -6.49 21.49 -15.28
N GLY A 104 -6.80 20.71 -16.30
CA GLY A 104 -6.64 21.05 -17.70
C GLY A 104 -5.47 20.35 -18.35
N LEU A 105 -5.46 20.38 -19.69
CA LEU A 105 -4.42 19.76 -20.51
C LEU A 105 -3.63 20.85 -21.24
N THR A 106 -2.31 20.76 -21.17
CA THR A 106 -1.39 21.57 -21.97
C THR A 106 -0.76 20.68 -23.03
N PRO A 107 -0.81 21.03 -24.31
CA PRO A 107 -0.13 20.27 -25.36
C PRO A 107 1.38 20.17 -25.08
N GLY A 108 1.93 18.99 -25.31
CA GLY A 108 3.34 18.70 -25.12
C GLY A 108 3.85 17.73 -26.18
N GLN A 109 5.14 17.42 -26.11
CA GLN A 109 5.73 16.40 -27.00
C GLN A 109 5.24 15.00 -26.58
N PRO A 110 5.00 14.08 -27.53
CA PRO A 110 4.65 12.70 -27.22
C PRO A 110 5.72 12.04 -26.36
N LYS A 111 5.30 11.41 -25.25
CA LYS A 111 6.19 10.65 -24.38
C LYS A 111 6.66 9.38 -25.06
N LYS A 112 7.92 9.03 -24.83
CA LYS A 112 8.55 7.81 -25.37
C LYS A 112 9.25 7.07 -24.24
N PRO A 113 9.38 5.74 -24.32
CA PRO A 113 10.22 4.98 -23.40
C PRO A 113 11.68 5.45 -23.48
N MET A 114 12.38 5.46 -22.35
CA MET A 114 13.81 5.68 -22.31
C MET A 114 14.55 4.62 -23.12
N GLN A 115 15.61 5.02 -23.82
CA GLN A 115 16.43 4.11 -24.64
C GLN A 115 17.67 3.62 -23.86
N ASN A 116 18.06 4.34 -22.83
CA ASN A 116 19.19 3.98 -21.96
C ASN A 116 19.05 4.62 -20.57
N ALA A 117 19.82 4.11 -19.61
CA ALA A 117 19.75 4.55 -18.22
C ALA A 117 20.17 6.02 -17.98
N ASN A 118 20.93 6.62 -18.89
CA ASN A 118 21.37 8.03 -18.73
C ASN A 118 20.24 9.04 -19.00
N GLU A 119 19.12 8.59 -19.56
CA GLU A 119 17.93 9.43 -19.80
C GLU A 119 17.06 9.59 -18.57
N ILE A 120 17.41 8.94 -17.46
CA ILE A 120 16.64 9.02 -16.20
C ILE A 120 16.56 10.46 -15.71
N ASN A 121 15.37 10.85 -15.29
CA ASN A 121 15.06 12.20 -14.81
C ASN A 121 13.99 12.15 -13.71
N ASP A 122 13.71 13.28 -13.10
CA ASP A 122 12.75 13.38 -11.98
C ASP A 122 11.31 13.00 -12.40
N GLU A 123 10.93 13.21 -13.67
CA GLU A 123 9.64 12.72 -14.21
C GLU A 123 9.56 11.19 -14.13
N ALA A 124 10.57 10.51 -14.66
CA ALA A 124 10.61 9.04 -14.65
C ALA A 124 10.71 8.50 -13.23
N ILE A 125 11.58 9.10 -12.39
CA ILE A 125 11.77 8.67 -10.99
C ILE A 125 10.47 8.80 -10.20
N SER A 126 9.82 9.98 -10.25
CA SER A 126 8.54 10.17 -9.55
C SER A 126 7.45 9.24 -10.08
N GLY A 127 7.47 8.91 -11.38
CA GLY A 127 6.59 7.93 -12.00
C GLY A 127 6.80 6.51 -11.45
N PHE A 128 8.04 6.07 -11.30
CA PHE A 128 8.39 4.78 -10.71
C PHE A 128 7.96 4.70 -9.25
N LEU A 129 8.24 5.72 -8.45
CA LEU A 129 7.84 5.78 -7.03
C LEU A 129 6.32 5.77 -6.89
N LEU A 130 5.60 6.54 -7.70
CA LEU A 130 4.13 6.54 -7.73
C LEU A 130 3.57 5.16 -8.11
N GLY A 131 4.17 4.52 -9.11
CA GLY A 131 3.80 3.16 -9.54
C GLY A 131 3.98 2.15 -8.42
N ALA A 132 5.10 2.20 -7.71
CA ALA A 132 5.40 1.34 -6.57
C ALA A 132 4.35 1.50 -5.45
N GLN A 133 4.04 2.73 -5.02
CA GLN A 133 3.03 2.96 -3.96
C GLN A 133 1.64 2.44 -4.37
N LYS A 134 1.24 2.63 -5.63
CA LYS A 134 -0.02 2.07 -6.16
C LYS A 134 0.00 0.54 -6.22
N GLY A 135 1.13 -0.07 -6.56
CA GLY A 135 1.35 -1.51 -6.57
C GLY A 135 1.19 -2.10 -5.17
N VAL A 136 1.94 -1.57 -4.21
CA VAL A 136 1.88 -1.97 -2.79
C VAL A 136 0.44 -1.88 -2.26
N ALA A 137 -0.27 -0.76 -2.49
CA ALA A 137 -1.65 -0.60 -2.04
C ALA A 137 -2.59 -1.70 -2.59
N LYS A 138 -2.42 -2.08 -3.87
CA LYS A 138 -3.21 -3.15 -4.51
C LYS A 138 -2.90 -4.52 -3.92
N CYS A 139 -1.62 -4.88 -3.78
CA CYS A 139 -1.20 -6.16 -3.21
C CYS A 139 -1.64 -6.28 -1.75
N MET A 140 -1.49 -5.22 -0.95
CA MET A 140 -1.96 -5.20 0.43
C MET A 140 -3.49 -5.30 0.54
N THR A 141 -4.24 -4.73 -0.41
CA THR A 141 -5.71 -4.86 -0.43
C THR A 141 -6.11 -6.31 -0.71
N ALA A 142 -5.46 -6.99 -1.66
CA ALA A 142 -5.67 -8.40 -1.91
C ALA A 142 -5.35 -9.23 -0.64
N ALA A 143 -4.16 -9.05 -0.08
CA ALA A 143 -3.73 -9.76 1.13
C ALA A 143 -4.70 -9.54 2.32
N ALA A 144 -5.15 -8.30 2.57
CA ALA A 144 -6.05 -8.00 3.67
C ALA A 144 -7.41 -8.70 3.56
N THR A 145 -7.90 -8.96 2.33
CA THR A 145 -9.19 -9.63 2.11
C THR A 145 -9.11 -11.15 2.26
N GLU A 146 -7.92 -11.75 2.09
CA GLU A 146 -7.68 -13.19 2.20
C GLU A 146 -7.05 -13.60 3.55
N THR A 147 -6.56 -12.64 4.34
CA THR A 147 -5.90 -12.91 5.62
C THR A 147 -6.88 -13.42 6.66
N THR A 148 -6.63 -14.62 7.18
CA THR A 148 -7.45 -15.28 8.20
C THR A 148 -7.06 -14.89 9.64
N ASN A 149 -5.80 -14.54 9.88
CA ASN A 149 -5.35 -14.02 11.17
C ASN A 149 -5.87 -12.60 11.39
N PRO A 150 -6.67 -12.33 12.45
CA PRO A 150 -7.33 -11.03 12.65
C PRO A 150 -6.36 -9.89 12.94
N VAL A 151 -5.19 -10.18 13.51
CA VAL A 151 -4.16 -9.16 13.81
C VAL A 151 -3.45 -8.79 12.53
N VAL A 152 -2.95 -9.76 11.77
CA VAL A 152 -2.29 -9.53 10.47
C VAL A 152 -3.21 -8.77 9.53
N ARG A 153 -4.48 -9.23 9.43
CA ARG A 153 -5.50 -8.55 8.62
C ARG A 153 -5.64 -7.08 8.97
N ARG A 154 -5.74 -6.75 10.28
CA ARG A 154 -5.86 -5.37 10.74
C ARG A 154 -4.62 -4.56 10.40
N VAL A 155 -3.42 -5.07 10.70
CA VAL A 155 -2.15 -4.37 10.44
C VAL A 155 -1.99 -4.07 8.94
N VAL A 156 -2.30 -5.03 8.07
CA VAL A 156 -2.23 -4.83 6.62
C VAL A 156 -3.28 -3.83 6.16
N ALA A 157 -4.54 -3.99 6.60
CA ALA A 157 -5.62 -3.07 6.23
C ALA A 157 -5.34 -1.63 6.67
N ASP A 158 -4.83 -1.42 7.89
CA ASP A 158 -4.50 -0.10 8.43
C ASP A 158 -3.28 0.53 7.73
N SER A 159 -2.47 -0.27 7.03
CA SER A 159 -1.32 0.19 6.27
C SER A 159 -1.69 0.70 4.87
N ILE A 160 -2.80 0.24 4.28
CA ILE A 160 -3.25 0.63 2.93
C ILE A 160 -3.46 2.15 2.79
N PRO A 161 -4.14 2.85 3.71
CA PRO A 161 -4.31 4.30 3.63
C PRO A 161 -3.00 5.07 3.54
N ASN A 162 -1.93 4.57 4.16
CA ASN A 162 -0.61 5.19 4.09
C ASN A 162 -0.02 5.13 2.67
N CYS A 163 -0.17 4.00 1.98
CA CYS A 163 0.27 3.87 0.59
C CYS A 163 -0.54 4.77 -0.35
N ILE A 164 -1.84 4.93 -0.09
CA ILE A 164 -2.71 5.84 -0.84
C ILE A 164 -2.24 7.29 -0.65
N GLU A 165 -1.95 7.70 0.59
CA GLU A 165 -1.48 9.05 0.90
C GLU A 165 -0.11 9.33 0.27
N MET A 166 0.83 8.39 0.34
CA MET A 166 2.13 8.48 -0.33
C MET A 166 1.99 8.57 -1.86
N ALA A 167 1.10 7.79 -2.45
CA ALA A 167 0.80 7.87 -3.88
C ALA A 167 0.17 9.22 -4.25
N TYR A 168 -0.72 9.75 -3.40
CA TYR A 168 -1.36 11.04 -3.62
C TYR A 168 -0.33 12.19 -3.60
N GLU A 169 0.57 12.21 -2.62
CA GLU A 169 1.67 13.19 -2.56
C GLU A 169 2.53 13.19 -3.83
N LEU A 170 2.94 12.00 -4.31
CA LEU A 170 3.69 11.87 -5.55
C LEU A 170 2.88 12.33 -6.78
N SER A 171 1.57 12.09 -6.80
CA SER A 171 0.70 12.56 -7.88
C SER A 171 0.57 14.09 -7.90
N ILE A 172 0.53 14.74 -6.73
CA ILE A 172 0.57 16.21 -6.61
C ILE A 172 1.90 16.75 -7.14
N TYR A 173 3.01 16.15 -6.72
CA TYR A 173 4.33 16.51 -7.26
C TYR A 173 4.37 16.44 -8.79
N GLN A 174 3.94 15.31 -9.36
CA GLN A 174 3.90 15.14 -10.81
C GLN A 174 2.95 16.12 -11.50
N ASN A 175 1.80 16.41 -10.90
CA ASN A 175 0.86 17.38 -11.43
C ASN A 175 1.41 18.80 -11.42
N LYS A 176 2.08 19.20 -10.33
CA LYS A 176 2.75 20.50 -10.19
C LYS A 176 3.78 20.73 -11.29
N HIS A 177 4.53 19.69 -11.67
CA HIS A 177 5.56 19.71 -12.71
C HIS A 177 5.02 19.44 -14.14
N GLY A 178 3.71 19.23 -14.29
CA GLY A 178 3.09 18.95 -15.60
C GLY A 178 3.35 17.53 -16.12
N TYR A 179 3.98 16.65 -15.32
CA TYR A 179 4.21 15.24 -15.67
C TYR A 179 2.93 14.41 -15.66
N TYR A 180 1.98 14.80 -14.82
CA TYR A 180 0.66 14.19 -14.71
C TYR A 180 -0.42 15.28 -14.85
N GLN A 181 -1.07 15.32 -16.01
CA GLN A 181 -2.11 16.29 -16.29
C GLN A 181 -3.49 15.68 -16.06
N VAL A 182 -4.41 16.45 -15.46
CA VAL A 182 -5.76 15.99 -15.12
C VAL A 182 -6.77 16.68 -16.03
N PRO A 183 -7.40 15.95 -16.98
CA PRO A 183 -8.44 16.51 -17.81
C PRO A 183 -9.67 16.89 -16.96
N GLN A 184 -10.41 17.89 -17.42
CA GLN A 184 -11.61 18.34 -16.73
C GLN A 184 -12.78 18.37 -17.73
N TYR A 185 -13.92 17.87 -17.29
CA TYR A 185 -15.18 18.00 -18.05
C TYR A 185 -15.70 19.42 -17.98
N SER A 186 -16.68 19.76 -18.85
CA SER A 186 -17.39 21.01 -18.73
C SER A 186 -18.13 21.10 -17.38
N GLN A 187 -18.32 22.32 -16.88
CA GLN A 187 -19.07 22.53 -15.62
C GLN A 187 -20.46 21.90 -15.67
N GLN A 188 -21.12 21.98 -16.84
CA GLN A 188 -22.45 21.40 -17.04
C GLN A 188 -22.43 19.87 -16.95
N ASP A 189 -21.44 19.22 -17.59
CA ASP A 189 -21.31 17.76 -17.52
C ASP A 189 -21.00 17.28 -16.10
N MET A 190 -20.07 17.96 -15.42
CA MET A 190 -19.75 17.64 -14.03
C MET A 190 -20.97 17.77 -13.13
N GLN A 191 -21.75 18.85 -13.26
CA GLN A 191 -22.96 19.03 -12.47
C GLN A 191 -24.01 17.94 -12.78
N THR A 192 -24.16 17.56 -14.05
CA THR A 192 -25.06 16.46 -14.45
C THR A 192 -24.63 15.13 -13.82
N MET A 193 -23.33 14.82 -13.84
CA MET A 193 -22.79 13.59 -13.25
C MET A 193 -22.94 13.57 -11.71
N LEU A 194 -22.71 14.70 -11.04
CA LEU A 194 -22.89 14.82 -9.60
C LEU A 194 -24.34 14.63 -9.16
N ASN A 195 -25.29 15.15 -9.94
CA ASN A 195 -26.72 15.04 -9.67
C ASN A 195 -27.32 13.66 -10.03
N ALA A 196 -26.51 12.75 -10.60
CA ALA A 196 -26.95 11.38 -10.91
C ALA A 196 -27.13 10.50 -9.67
N TYR A 197 -26.63 10.94 -8.50
CA TYR A 197 -26.67 10.19 -7.24
C TYR A 197 -27.23 11.08 -6.14
N ASP A 198 -28.04 10.48 -5.26
CA ASP A 198 -28.57 11.15 -4.08
C ASP A 198 -28.41 10.26 -2.84
N THR A 199 -28.42 10.90 -1.68
CA THR A 199 -28.40 10.21 -0.39
C THR A 199 -29.78 9.60 -0.08
N THR A 200 -29.81 8.52 0.71
CA THR A 200 -31.06 7.96 1.23
C THR A 200 -31.04 7.92 2.75
N SER A 201 -32.18 8.18 3.36
CA SER A 201 -32.37 8.17 4.81
C SER A 201 -33.15 6.94 5.32
N ASN A 202 -33.54 6.01 4.43
CA ASN A 202 -34.34 4.85 4.81
C ASN A 202 -33.45 3.67 5.22
N PRO A 203 -33.16 3.46 6.53
CA PRO A 203 -32.48 2.26 6.99
C PRO A 203 -33.37 1.03 6.79
N LEU A 204 -32.73 -0.13 6.60
CA LEU A 204 -33.43 -1.42 6.65
C LEU A 204 -33.98 -1.64 8.08
N HIS A 205 -35.24 -2.00 8.19
CA HIS A 205 -35.91 -2.38 9.45
C HIS A 205 -35.84 -3.86 9.69
#